data_1ef4eb5681a229c0ea20a91499b18cab
#
_entry.id   1ef4eb5681a229c0ea20a91499b18cab
#
_cell.length_a   1.000
_cell.length_b   1.000
_cell.length_c   1.000
_cell.angle_alpha   90.00
_cell.angle_beta   90.00
_cell.angle_gamma   90.00
#
_symmetry.space_group_name_H-M   'P 1'
#
loop_
_entity.id
_entity.type
_entity.pdbx_description
1 polymer ?
#
loop_
_entity_poly.entity_id
_entity_poly.type
_entity_poly.pdbx_seq_one_letter_code
_entity_poly.pdbx_strand_id
1 'polypeptide(L)'
;MKPVGLSRQRERMTIHRIRWGWILSGWLAATGLAGAATYPLPPAGQSLVGEIQETWVKAGETLLDIARRYDVGLDELQDANPGVDAWLPPVGQRVVIPSQHLLPAGPRKGIVVNLPELRLYYFPPAAPGTRPVVMTYPLGIGSEGRAIPVAETKVIEKKVDPTWVVPDSILAEHEAEGDPLPKTVPPGPDNPLGKYALRLGLGSYLIHSTNHPYSVGMRISHGCLRMYPENIEQLFGKVAVGTPVRIIDEPYKAGWQGDVLYLEAHPPLAEAAHSPTSNLTPMVVAVTGVMNRRLDDQGWQAAARIATQGAGIPTPIFAQAPDTAQGAGSDHRALLATQAWMVQVGVFRDFSGAERMRRIMRRLDLPVIASTAGESRPCRVLVGPFDSREAAAITGDKIYEDTGLENVLVQISRNSGVDCRASD
;
A
#
# COMPACT_ATOMS: atom_id res chain seq x y z
N MET A 1 -53.00 84.20 17.71
CA MET A 1 -52.34 83.33 16.70
C MET A 1 -51.71 82.19 17.42
N LYS A 2 -52.25 80.98 17.25
CA LYS A 2 -51.75 79.71 17.90
C LYS A 2 -50.87 78.95 16.92
N PRO A 3 -49.78 78.40 17.37
CA PRO A 3 -49.01 77.45 16.51
C PRO A 3 -49.55 76.03 16.63
N VAL A 4 -49.55 75.34 15.49
CA VAL A 4 -50.00 73.99 15.26
C VAL A 4 -48.92 73.01 15.78
N GLY A 5 -49.36 72.06 16.64
CA GLY A 5 -48.50 70.97 17.15
C GLY A 5 -48.36 69.83 16.17
N LEU A 6 -47.15 69.44 15.90
CA LEU A 6 -46.76 68.17 15.14
C LEU A 6 -46.53 67.06 16.13
N SER A 7 -47.41 66.05 16.15
CA SER A 7 -47.24 64.79 16.89
C SER A 7 -46.23 63.89 16.18
N ARG A 8 -45.11 63.64 16.83
CA ARG A 8 -44.19 62.56 16.41
C ARG A 8 -44.64 61.20 16.99
N GLN A 9 -45.16 60.33 16.16
CA GLN A 9 -45.30 58.94 16.50
C GLN A 9 -43.90 58.29 16.55
N ARG A 10 -43.55 57.76 17.72
CA ARG A 10 -42.36 56.86 17.88
C ARG A 10 -42.78 55.45 17.61
N GLU A 11 -42.38 54.91 16.46
CA GLU A 11 -42.40 53.49 16.21
C GLU A 11 -41.37 52.83 17.13
N ARG A 12 -41.81 51.89 17.95
CA ARG A 12 -40.97 51.05 18.77
C ARG A 12 -40.47 49.89 17.88
N MET A 13 -39.24 49.97 17.44
CA MET A 13 -38.56 48.89 16.76
C MET A 13 -38.16 47.82 17.79
N THR A 14 -38.83 46.67 17.76
CA THR A 14 -38.50 45.49 18.59
C THR A 14 -37.29 44.80 18.01
N ILE A 15 -36.12 45.01 18.60
CA ILE A 15 -34.88 44.33 18.21
C ILE A 15 -34.93 42.93 18.78
N HIS A 16 -35.18 41.93 17.91
CA HIS A 16 -34.94 40.53 18.22
C HIS A 16 -33.43 40.30 18.39
N ARG A 17 -32.98 40.10 19.62
CA ARG A 17 -31.64 39.66 19.95
C ARG A 17 -31.47 38.21 19.48
N ILE A 18 -30.90 38.00 18.30
CA ILE A 18 -30.36 36.72 17.87
C ILE A 18 -29.14 36.40 18.76
N ARG A 19 -29.32 35.46 19.68
CA ARG A 19 -28.23 34.89 20.48
C ARG A 19 -27.37 34.06 19.55
N TRP A 20 -26.28 34.61 19.04
CA TRP A 20 -25.21 33.83 18.40
C TRP A 20 -24.53 33.03 19.49
N GLY A 21 -24.89 31.75 19.57
CA GLY A 21 -24.12 30.77 20.33
C GLY A 21 -22.79 30.58 19.64
N TRP A 22 -21.73 31.06 20.20
CA TRP A 22 -20.38 30.76 19.85
C TRP A 22 -20.13 29.30 20.21
N ILE A 23 -20.24 28.36 19.22
CA ILE A 23 -19.68 27.03 19.34
C ILE A 23 -18.18 27.24 19.20
N LEU A 24 -17.50 27.39 20.30
CA LEU A 24 -16.05 27.18 20.40
C LEU A 24 -15.81 25.71 20.17
N SER A 25 -15.65 25.31 18.89
CA SER A 25 -14.99 24.06 18.54
C SER A 25 -13.53 24.17 18.98
N GLY A 26 -13.29 23.72 20.21
CA GLY A 26 -11.93 23.58 20.73
C GLY A 26 -11.17 22.58 19.87
N TRP A 27 -10.34 23.09 18.99
CA TRP A 27 -9.26 22.31 18.40
C TRP A 27 -8.29 22.00 19.55
N LEU A 28 -8.47 20.85 20.21
CA LEU A 28 -7.40 20.26 20.98
C LEU A 28 -6.31 19.88 19.95
N ALA A 29 -5.34 20.75 19.81
CA ALA A 29 -4.05 20.35 19.24
C ALA A 29 -3.48 19.30 20.21
N ALA A 30 -3.76 18.04 19.95
CA ALA A 30 -3.07 16.95 20.59
C ALA A 30 -1.61 17.04 20.16
N THR A 31 -0.75 17.60 21.02
CA THR A 31 0.68 17.39 20.96
C THR A 31 0.92 15.93 21.30
N GLY A 32 0.57 15.03 20.37
CA GLY A 32 0.85 13.61 20.48
C GLY A 32 2.35 13.41 20.38
N LEU A 33 2.93 12.84 21.43
CA LEU A 33 4.17 12.08 21.30
C LEU A 33 3.98 11.13 20.12
N ALA A 34 4.95 11.09 19.20
CA ALA A 34 4.96 10.18 18.07
C ALA A 34 4.75 8.76 18.57
N GLY A 35 3.56 8.26 18.45
CA GLY A 35 3.16 6.91 18.81
C GLY A 35 2.46 6.30 17.62
N ALA A 36 2.56 4.99 17.45
CA ALA A 36 1.96 4.27 16.34
C ALA A 36 0.54 4.74 16.03
N ALA A 37 0.28 4.98 14.77
CA ALA A 37 -1.05 5.27 14.30
C ALA A 37 -1.97 4.08 14.59
N THR A 38 -3.00 4.31 15.39
CA THR A 38 -3.98 3.29 15.78
C THR A 38 -5.34 3.64 15.20
N TYR A 39 -5.86 2.77 14.36
CA TYR A 39 -7.13 2.98 13.67
C TYR A 39 -8.16 1.92 14.09
N PRO A 40 -9.44 2.30 14.26
CA PRO A 40 -10.51 1.31 14.32
C PRO A 40 -10.53 0.48 13.04
N LEU A 41 -10.70 -0.84 13.16
CA LEU A 41 -10.88 -1.66 11.95
C LEU A 41 -12.16 -1.22 11.23
N PRO A 42 -12.09 -1.04 9.89
CA PRO A 42 -13.26 -0.73 9.10
C PRO A 42 -14.22 -1.93 9.08
N PRO A 43 -15.50 -1.73 8.77
CA PRO A 43 -16.48 -2.80 8.60
C PRO A 43 -16.01 -3.88 7.62
N ALA A 44 -16.61 -5.07 7.71
CA ALA A 44 -16.32 -6.15 6.76
C ALA A 44 -16.51 -5.68 5.31
N GLY A 45 -15.60 -6.07 4.44
CA GLY A 45 -15.60 -5.63 3.04
C GLY A 45 -14.94 -4.27 2.79
N GLN A 46 -14.62 -3.52 3.83
CA GLN A 46 -13.89 -2.25 3.72
C GLN A 46 -12.43 -2.41 4.18
N SER A 47 -11.52 -1.59 3.61
CA SER A 47 -10.09 -1.74 3.86
C SER A 47 -9.34 -0.44 4.12
N LEU A 48 -9.96 0.74 3.94
CA LEU A 48 -9.29 2.02 4.08
C LEU A 48 -9.22 2.43 5.56
N VAL A 49 -8.05 2.87 6.00
CA VAL A 49 -7.80 3.40 7.35
C VAL A 49 -6.93 4.66 7.28
N GLY A 50 -7.05 5.53 8.27
CA GLY A 50 -6.29 6.78 8.32
C GLY A 50 -6.82 7.86 7.39
N GLU A 51 -6.08 8.95 7.31
CA GLU A 51 -6.40 10.14 6.52
C GLU A 51 -5.11 10.72 5.95
N ILE A 52 -5.16 11.27 4.74
CA ILE A 52 -4.05 12.04 4.18
C ILE A 52 -3.91 13.34 4.97
N GLN A 53 -2.71 13.64 5.43
CA GLN A 53 -2.38 14.87 6.12
C GLN A 53 -1.42 15.71 5.29
N GLU A 54 -1.23 16.96 5.72
CA GLU A 54 -0.31 17.89 5.09
C GLU A 54 0.46 18.65 6.15
N THR A 55 1.67 19.02 5.82
CA THR A 55 2.52 19.88 6.64
C THR A 55 3.37 20.80 5.77
N TRP A 56 4.03 21.74 6.39
CA TRP A 56 4.98 22.65 5.74
C TRP A 56 6.35 22.49 6.38
N VAL A 57 7.38 22.50 5.53
CA VAL A 57 8.77 22.40 5.94
C VAL A 57 9.15 23.60 6.81
N LYS A 58 9.71 23.35 7.99
CA LYS A 58 10.24 24.37 8.89
C LYS A 58 11.73 24.63 8.61
N ALA A 59 12.25 25.74 9.09
CA ALA A 59 13.68 26.07 8.96
C ALA A 59 14.56 24.99 9.59
N GLY A 60 15.51 24.45 8.83
CA GLY A 60 16.44 23.40 9.26
C GLY A 60 15.86 22.00 9.35
N GLU A 61 14.62 21.77 8.89
CA GLU A 61 13.95 20.47 8.91
C GLU A 61 14.19 19.71 7.60
N THR A 62 14.48 18.43 7.71
CA THR A 62 14.61 17.48 6.59
C THR A 62 13.32 16.68 6.41
N LEU A 63 13.16 15.94 5.29
CA LEU A 63 12.06 14.98 5.16
C LEU A 63 12.18 13.82 6.16
N LEU A 64 13.38 13.47 6.63
CA LEU A 64 13.56 12.46 7.68
C LEU A 64 12.96 12.92 9.02
N ASP A 65 13.13 14.19 9.38
CA ASP A 65 12.54 14.75 10.58
C ASP A 65 11.00 14.78 10.49
N ILE A 66 10.48 15.13 9.31
CA ILE A 66 9.05 15.10 9.03
C ILE A 66 8.53 13.66 9.07
N ALA A 67 9.20 12.73 8.44
CA ALA A 67 8.82 11.32 8.41
C ALA A 67 8.68 10.76 9.83
N ARG A 68 9.70 10.95 10.68
CA ARG A 68 9.66 10.52 12.08
C ARG A 68 8.56 11.22 12.89
N ARG A 69 8.35 12.53 12.66
CA ARG A 69 7.32 13.30 13.37
C ARG A 69 5.90 12.81 13.09
N TYR A 70 5.66 12.32 11.87
CA TYR A 70 4.34 11.82 11.44
C TYR A 70 4.24 10.30 11.41
N ASP A 71 5.25 9.58 11.90
CA ASP A 71 5.28 8.11 11.96
C ASP A 71 5.09 7.45 10.57
N VAL A 72 5.78 8.00 9.57
CA VAL A 72 5.86 7.46 8.21
C VAL A 72 7.31 7.14 7.84
N GLY A 73 7.52 6.34 6.81
CA GLY A 73 8.85 6.04 6.29
C GLY A 73 9.40 7.15 5.38
N LEU A 74 10.73 7.23 5.23
CA LEU A 74 11.33 8.21 4.33
C LEU A 74 10.94 7.95 2.87
N ASP A 75 11.12 6.71 2.39
CA ASP A 75 10.80 6.36 0.98
C ASP A 75 9.30 6.57 0.71
N GLU A 76 8.43 6.18 1.64
CA GLU A 76 6.99 6.44 1.58
C GLU A 76 6.67 7.94 1.47
N LEU A 77 7.37 8.77 2.26
CA LEU A 77 7.18 10.23 2.21
C LEU A 77 7.70 10.82 0.89
N GLN A 78 8.82 10.33 0.36
CA GLN A 78 9.37 10.78 -0.92
C GLN A 78 8.50 10.37 -2.11
N ASP A 79 7.98 9.15 -2.12
CA ASP A 79 7.07 8.65 -3.16
C ASP A 79 5.77 9.49 -3.21
N ALA A 80 5.28 9.93 -2.05
CA ALA A 80 4.11 10.82 -1.94
C ALA A 80 4.43 12.28 -2.34
N ASN A 81 5.71 12.69 -2.39
CA ASN A 81 6.17 14.06 -2.65
C ASN A 81 7.28 14.10 -3.71
N PRO A 82 7.01 13.68 -4.94
CA PRO A 82 8.03 13.65 -5.97
C PRO A 82 8.61 15.05 -6.23
N GLY A 83 9.94 15.13 -6.30
CA GLY A 83 10.67 16.38 -6.56
C GLY A 83 10.97 17.24 -5.32
N VAL A 84 10.54 16.82 -4.12
CA VAL A 84 10.97 17.46 -2.87
C VAL A 84 12.30 16.86 -2.43
N ASP A 85 13.31 17.72 -2.21
CA ASP A 85 14.63 17.28 -1.72
C ASP A 85 14.49 16.73 -0.29
N ALA A 86 15.03 15.53 -0.06
CA ALA A 86 14.91 14.86 1.23
C ALA A 86 15.77 15.51 2.34
N TRP A 87 16.89 16.12 1.96
CA TRP A 87 17.89 16.64 2.87
C TRP A 87 17.79 18.15 3.09
N LEU A 88 17.41 18.88 2.02
CA LEU A 88 17.33 20.34 2.01
C LEU A 88 16.00 20.80 1.38
N PRO A 89 14.84 20.35 1.88
CA PRO A 89 13.57 20.82 1.34
C PRO A 89 13.40 22.33 1.59
N PRO A 90 12.87 23.09 0.63
CA PRO A 90 12.66 24.52 0.79
C PRO A 90 11.75 24.85 1.99
N VAL A 91 12.13 25.82 2.81
CA VAL A 91 11.28 26.28 3.91
C VAL A 91 9.92 26.77 3.38
N GLY A 92 8.84 26.35 4.01
CA GLY A 92 7.48 26.62 3.56
C GLY A 92 6.98 25.74 2.42
N GLN A 93 7.79 24.79 1.94
CA GLN A 93 7.33 23.77 1.00
C GLN A 93 6.21 22.93 1.66
N ARG A 94 5.10 22.74 0.94
CA ARG A 94 4.03 21.83 1.34
C ARG A 94 4.49 20.39 1.13
N VAL A 95 4.24 19.56 2.12
CA VAL A 95 4.55 18.12 2.13
C VAL A 95 3.27 17.36 2.45
N VAL A 96 2.91 16.42 1.59
CA VAL A 96 1.81 15.47 1.78
C VAL A 96 2.30 14.34 2.67
N ILE A 97 1.56 14.02 3.72
CA ILE A 97 1.85 12.92 4.63
C ILE A 97 0.96 11.73 4.27
N PRO A 98 1.51 10.61 3.78
CA PRO A 98 0.75 9.45 3.33
C PRO A 98 0.29 8.58 4.52
N SER A 99 -0.49 9.15 5.44
CA SER A 99 -1.00 8.49 6.65
C SER A 99 -2.36 7.81 6.47
N GLN A 100 -2.77 7.58 5.22
CA GLN A 100 -3.94 6.79 4.84
C GLN A 100 -3.50 5.52 4.10
N HIS A 101 -4.05 4.36 4.47
CA HIS A 101 -3.61 3.08 3.94
C HIS A 101 -4.78 2.16 3.62
N LEU A 102 -4.66 1.37 2.56
CA LEU A 102 -5.46 0.16 2.38
C LEU A 102 -4.85 -0.98 3.19
N LEU A 103 -5.68 -1.67 3.97
CA LEU A 103 -5.20 -2.82 4.72
C LEU A 103 -4.79 -3.95 3.76
N PRO A 104 -3.70 -4.69 4.07
CA PRO A 104 -3.25 -5.83 3.31
C PRO A 104 -4.33 -6.91 3.16
N ALA A 105 -4.27 -7.67 2.07
CA ALA A 105 -5.17 -8.79 1.83
C ALA A 105 -5.03 -9.89 2.88
N GLY A 106 -6.08 -10.72 3.03
CA GLY A 106 -6.08 -11.90 3.89
C GLY A 106 -6.43 -11.62 5.37
N PRO A 107 -6.05 -12.54 6.27
CA PRO A 107 -6.48 -12.50 7.67
C PRO A 107 -5.96 -11.30 8.45
N ARG A 108 -6.86 -10.56 9.11
CA ARG A 108 -6.54 -9.43 9.99
C ARG A 108 -6.21 -9.93 11.41
N LYS A 109 -5.06 -10.60 11.56
CA LYS A 109 -4.63 -11.24 12.81
C LYS A 109 -3.12 -11.19 12.97
N GLY A 110 -2.63 -10.86 14.17
CA GLY A 110 -1.21 -10.83 14.48
C GLY A 110 -0.48 -9.72 13.72
N ILE A 111 0.71 -9.99 13.24
CA ILE A 111 1.54 -9.05 12.50
C ILE A 111 1.48 -9.38 11.01
N VAL A 112 1.34 -8.35 10.17
CA VAL A 112 1.52 -8.42 8.72
C VAL A 112 2.59 -7.41 8.34
N VAL A 113 3.63 -7.85 7.67
CA VAL A 113 4.70 -7.00 7.12
C VAL A 113 4.55 -6.98 5.62
N ASN A 114 4.27 -5.81 5.04
CA ASN A 114 4.25 -5.63 3.59
C ASN A 114 5.57 -5.00 3.14
N LEU A 115 6.38 -5.76 2.44
CA LEU A 115 7.74 -5.37 2.09
C LEU A 115 7.81 -4.18 1.12
N PRO A 116 7.05 -4.13 0.00
CA PRO A 116 7.10 -2.98 -0.91
C PRO A 116 6.63 -1.67 -0.28
N GLU A 117 5.74 -1.77 0.71
CA GLU A 117 5.19 -0.62 1.43
C GLU A 117 6.12 -0.14 2.56
N LEU A 118 7.14 -0.93 2.92
CA LEU A 118 8.00 -0.69 4.08
C LEU A 118 7.18 -0.48 5.38
N ARG A 119 6.12 -1.29 5.58
CA ARG A 119 5.16 -1.09 6.66
C ARG A 119 4.75 -2.38 7.35
N LEU A 120 4.57 -2.28 8.66
CA LEU A 120 4.02 -3.32 9.52
C LEU A 120 2.62 -2.94 9.97
N TYR A 121 1.71 -3.89 9.93
CA TYR A 121 0.37 -3.84 10.49
C TYR A 121 0.26 -4.83 11.64
N TYR A 122 -0.17 -4.37 12.80
CA TYR A 122 -0.46 -5.23 13.93
C TYR A 122 -1.95 -5.22 14.24
N PHE A 123 -2.55 -6.40 14.24
CA PHE A 123 -3.95 -6.65 14.56
C PHE A 123 -4.02 -7.32 15.93
N PRO A 124 -4.11 -6.56 17.04
CA PRO A 124 -4.17 -7.13 18.37
C PRO A 124 -5.46 -7.95 18.56
N PRO A 125 -5.44 -8.97 19.41
CA PRO A 125 -6.66 -9.63 19.85
C PRO A 125 -7.62 -8.61 20.48
N ALA A 126 -8.86 -8.56 19.99
CA ALA A 126 -9.87 -7.67 20.58
C ALA A 126 -10.32 -8.20 21.94
N ALA A 127 -10.35 -7.34 22.95
CA ALA A 127 -10.99 -7.68 24.22
C ALA A 127 -12.52 -7.76 24.03
N PRO A 128 -13.22 -8.59 24.79
CA PRO A 128 -14.68 -8.67 24.71
C PRO A 128 -15.33 -7.29 24.87
N GLY A 129 -16.24 -6.94 23.95
CA GLY A 129 -16.95 -5.65 23.95
C GLY A 129 -16.15 -4.46 23.47
N THR A 130 -14.91 -4.61 23.03
CA THR A 130 -14.11 -3.53 22.43
C THR A 130 -14.16 -3.58 20.91
N ARG A 131 -14.09 -2.40 20.27
CA ARG A 131 -13.95 -2.32 18.81
C ARG A 131 -12.55 -2.78 18.40
N PRO A 132 -12.42 -3.73 17.47
CA PRO A 132 -11.12 -4.13 16.95
C PRO A 132 -10.37 -2.94 16.34
N VAL A 133 -9.04 -2.96 16.48
CA VAL A 133 -8.17 -1.93 15.94
C VAL A 133 -7.05 -2.53 15.11
N VAL A 134 -6.42 -1.72 14.28
CA VAL A 134 -5.13 -1.99 13.65
C VAL A 134 -4.14 -0.89 14.05
N MET A 135 -2.91 -1.29 14.29
CA MET A 135 -1.78 -0.38 14.51
C MET A 135 -0.83 -0.50 13.34
N THR A 136 -0.33 0.61 12.82
CA THR A 136 0.62 0.58 11.70
C THR A 136 1.92 1.26 12.07
N TYR A 137 3.03 0.79 11.49
CA TYR A 137 4.37 1.24 11.78
C TYR A 137 5.23 1.22 10.52
N PRO A 138 5.98 2.29 10.22
CA PRO A 138 6.98 2.25 9.17
C PRO A 138 8.14 1.32 9.55
N LEU A 139 8.76 0.73 8.54
CA LEU A 139 9.87 -0.21 8.69
C LEU A 139 11.07 0.17 7.82
N GLY A 140 12.29 0.00 8.36
CA GLY A 140 13.46 -0.21 7.52
C GLY A 140 13.62 -1.71 7.24
N ILE A 141 13.91 -2.07 5.99
CA ILE A 141 14.07 -3.47 5.55
C ILE A 141 15.45 -3.73 4.95
N GLY A 142 15.72 -4.98 4.58
CA GLY A 142 16.94 -5.39 3.88
C GLY A 142 17.17 -4.63 2.60
N SER A 143 18.44 -4.30 2.31
CA SER A 143 18.87 -3.79 1.02
C SER A 143 18.58 -4.80 -0.09
N GLU A 144 18.73 -4.37 -1.35
CA GLU A 144 18.54 -5.25 -2.51
C GLU A 144 19.41 -6.52 -2.40
N GLY A 145 18.80 -7.67 -2.65
CA GLY A 145 19.42 -8.99 -2.49
C GLY A 145 19.53 -9.48 -1.03
N ARG A 146 19.09 -8.68 -0.05
CA ARG A 146 19.14 -9.02 1.39
C ARG A 146 17.77 -8.94 2.07
N ALA A 147 16.69 -8.89 1.30
CA ALA A 147 15.36 -8.82 1.86
C ALA A 147 15.01 -10.09 2.64
N ILE A 148 14.22 -9.92 3.72
CA ILE A 148 13.60 -11.05 4.40
C ILE A 148 12.64 -11.75 3.41
N PRO A 149 12.62 -13.09 3.34
CA PRO A 149 11.74 -13.80 2.39
C PRO A 149 10.27 -13.67 2.77
N VAL A 150 9.40 -13.69 1.76
CA VAL A 150 7.95 -13.86 1.93
C VAL A 150 7.70 -15.18 2.63
N ALA A 151 7.00 -15.14 3.77
CA ALA A 151 6.79 -16.32 4.62
C ALA A 151 5.68 -16.10 5.65
N GLU A 152 5.14 -17.20 6.15
CA GLU A 152 4.37 -17.24 7.38
C GLU A 152 5.23 -17.77 8.53
N THR A 153 5.23 -17.07 9.66
CA THR A 153 6.02 -17.41 10.83
C THR A 153 5.32 -16.91 12.10
N LYS A 154 6.04 -16.83 13.20
CA LYS A 154 5.55 -16.29 14.48
C LYS A 154 6.68 -15.67 15.27
N VAL A 155 6.34 -14.82 16.23
CA VAL A 155 7.29 -14.35 17.24
C VAL A 155 7.63 -15.51 18.17
N ILE A 156 8.91 -15.87 18.28
CA ILE A 156 9.37 -16.99 19.13
C ILE A 156 10.09 -16.54 20.39
N GLU A 157 10.60 -15.29 20.41
CA GLU A 157 11.31 -14.74 21.56
C GLU A 157 11.15 -13.22 21.60
N LYS A 158 11.14 -12.66 22.80
CA LYS A 158 11.15 -11.21 23.07
C LYS A 158 12.34 -10.88 23.94
N LYS A 159 13.12 -9.89 23.56
CA LYS A 159 14.34 -9.53 24.28
C LYS A 159 14.42 -8.01 24.53
N VAL A 160 14.65 -7.67 25.79
CA VAL A 160 14.99 -6.30 26.22
C VAL A 160 16.51 -6.24 26.34
N ASP A 161 17.10 -5.14 25.94
CA ASP A 161 18.53 -4.90 25.94
C ASP A 161 19.32 -6.09 25.32
N PRO A 162 19.06 -6.41 24.03
CA PRO A 162 19.68 -7.57 23.38
C PRO A 162 21.18 -7.35 23.18
N THR A 163 21.99 -8.39 23.38
CA THR A 163 23.34 -8.44 22.81
C THR A 163 23.24 -8.78 21.33
N TRP A 164 23.88 -8.01 20.47
CA TRP A 164 23.96 -8.33 19.05
C TRP A 164 25.10 -9.30 18.80
N VAL A 165 24.80 -10.52 18.38
CA VAL A 165 25.76 -11.45 17.82
C VAL A 165 25.89 -11.12 16.34
N VAL A 166 27.05 -10.64 15.94
CA VAL A 166 27.28 -10.16 14.56
C VAL A 166 27.35 -11.36 13.63
N PRO A 167 26.52 -11.45 12.58
CA PRO A 167 26.60 -12.52 11.58
C PRO A 167 27.95 -12.54 10.89
N ASP A 168 28.44 -13.76 10.56
CA ASP A 168 29.75 -13.93 9.89
C ASP A 168 29.83 -13.19 8.55
N SER A 169 28.72 -13.09 7.81
CA SER A 169 28.67 -12.32 6.56
C SER A 169 28.93 -10.82 6.77
N ILE A 170 28.42 -10.26 7.88
CA ILE A 170 28.62 -8.85 8.23
C ILE A 170 30.06 -8.63 8.74
N LEU A 171 30.58 -9.58 9.53
CA LEU A 171 31.98 -9.52 9.96
C LEU A 171 32.93 -9.49 8.78
N ALA A 172 32.72 -10.38 7.79
CA ALA A 172 33.54 -10.47 6.60
C ALA A 172 33.46 -9.22 5.72
N GLU A 173 32.25 -8.61 5.60
CA GLU A 173 32.03 -7.37 4.84
C GLU A 173 32.80 -6.21 5.47
N HIS A 174 32.64 -5.99 6.78
CA HIS A 174 33.35 -4.93 7.51
C HIS A 174 34.89 -5.14 7.56
N GLU A 175 35.34 -6.38 7.66
CA GLU A 175 36.76 -6.70 7.57
C GLU A 175 37.34 -6.32 6.19
N ALA A 176 36.59 -6.60 5.11
CA ALA A 176 36.98 -6.23 3.75
C ALA A 176 37.00 -4.71 3.52
N GLU A 177 36.15 -3.96 4.22
CA GLU A 177 36.10 -2.50 4.19
C GLU A 177 37.15 -1.82 5.10
N GLY A 178 37.86 -2.61 5.90
CA GLY A 178 38.87 -2.08 6.82
C GLY A 178 38.32 -1.49 8.12
N ASP A 179 37.07 -1.79 8.45
CA ASP A 179 36.35 -1.39 9.68
C ASP A 179 35.87 -2.63 10.46
N PRO A 180 36.79 -3.43 11.05
CA PRO A 180 36.45 -4.71 11.66
C PRO A 180 35.53 -4.56 12.87
N LEU A 181 34.42 -5.31 12.87
CA LEU A 181 33.48 -5.35 13.99
C LEU A 181 33.87 -6.43 15.02
N PRO A 182 33.51 -6.22 16.30
CA PRO A 182 33.59 -7.27 17.31
C PRO A 182 32.53 -8.37 17.02
N LYS A 183 32.81 -9.63 17.40
CA LYS A 183 31.85 -10.73 17.24
C LYS A 183 30.53 -10.52 17.98
N THR A 184 30.55 -9.71 19.02
CA THR A 184 29.36 -9.37 19.82
C THR A 184 29.40 -7.91 20.23
N VAL A 185 28.24 -7.24 20.15
CA VAL A 185 28.04 -5.89 20.65
C VAL A 185 27.09 -5.97 21.86
N PRO A 186 27.53 -5.54 23.06
CA PRO A 186 26.69 -5.57 24.25
C PRO A 186 25.52 -4.58 24.13
N PRO A 187 24.51 -4.66 25.00
CA PRO A 187 23.50 -3.62 25.11
C PRO A 187 24.11 -2.23 25.33
N GLY A 188 23.56 -1.23 24.65
CA GLY A 188 24.06 0.14 24.76
C GLY A 188 23.72 0.99 23.54
N PRO A 189 24.16 2.26 23.52
CA PRO A 189 23.86 3.20 22.44
C PRO A 189 24.47 2.79 21.10
N ASP A 190 25.56 2.03 21.10
CA ASP A 190 26.26 1.59 19.89
C ASP A 190 25.67 0.28 19.33
N ASN A 191 24.70 -0.33 20.03
CA ASN A 191 24.10 -1.57 19.56
C ASN A 191 23.02 -1.30 18.49
N PRO A 192 23.19 -1.78 17.25
CA PRO A 192 22.26 -1.51 16.15
C PRO A 192 20.89 -2.16 16.34
N LEU A 193 20.75 -3.14 17.27
CA LEU A 193 19.44 -3.71 17.61
C LEU A 193 18.62 -2.79 18.53
N GLY A 194 19.26 -1.79 19.15
CA GLY A 194 18.62 -0.91 20.11
C GLY A 194 18.07 -1.67 21.34
N LYS A 195 17.01 -1.15 21.96
CA LYS A 195 16.54 -1.61 23.26
C LYS A 195 15.63 -2.85 23.21
N TYR A 196 14.88 -3.06 22.13
CA TYR A 196 13.87 -4.10 22.01
C TYR A 196 14.05 -4.91 20.73
N ALA A 197 13.94 -6.23 20.85
CA ALA A 197 13.95 -7.14 19.71
C ALA A 197 12.89 -8.25 19.86
N LEU A 198 12.19 -8.56 18.77
CA LEU A 198 11.27 -9.67 18.58
C LEU A 198 11.92 -10.65 17.59
N ARG A 199 12.25 -11.86 18.06
CA ARG A 199 12.80 -12.90 17.20
C ARG A 199 11.70 -13.62 16.46
N LEU A 200 11.87 -13.79 15.16
CA LEU A 200 10.95 -14.55 14.32
C LEU A 200 11.36 -16.03 14.25
N GLY A 201 10.39 -16.91 14.10
CA GLY A 201 10.62 -18.33 13.82
C GLY A 201 11.10 -18.58 12.39
N LEU A 202 11.90 -17.68 11.85
CA LEU A 202 12.43 -17.69 10.50
C LEU A 202 13.94 -17.34 10.57
N GLY A 203 14.79 -18.35 10.63
CA GLY A 203 16.23 -18.17 10.71
C GLY A 203 16.68 -17.21 11.83
N SER A 204 17.50 -16.22 11.48
CA SER A 204 18.02 -15.20 12.39
C SER A 204 17.29 -13.86 12.31
N TYR A 205 16.16 -13.78 11.59
CA TYR A 205 15.46 -12.50 11.38
C TYR A 205 14.78 -11.98 12.65
N LEU A 206 14.89 -10.67 12.81
CA LEU A 206 14.35 -9.91 13.93
C LEU A 206 13.48 -8.75 13.44
N ILE A 207 12.47 -8.39 14.26
CA ILE A 207 11.88 -7.05 14.28
C ILE A 207 12.50 -6.35 15.48
N HIS A 208 13.23 -5.25 15.28
CA HIS A 208 14.00 -4.64 16.36
C HIS A 208 14.04 -3.12 16.30
N SER A 209 14.47 -2.52 17.37
CA SER A 209 14.78 -1.09 17.46
C SER A 209 15.97 -0.71 16.57
N THR A 210 16.44 0.49 16.69
CA THR A 210 17.67 0.94 16.02
C THR A 210 18.35 2.05 16.82
N ASN A 211 19.67 2.12 16.75
CA ASN A 211 20.46 3.29 17.16
C ASN A 211 20.58 4.33 16.02
N HIS A 212 20.09 3.99 14.82
CA HIS A 212 20.05 4.89 13.66
C HIS A 212 18.58 5.08 13.17
N PRO A 213 17.76 5.91 13.86
CA PRO A 213 16.34 6.09 13.53
C PRO A 213 16.09 6.54 12.09
N TYR A 214 17.03 7.28 11.50
CA TYR A 214 16.93 7.73 10.10
C TYR A 214 16.97 6.61 9.06
N SER A 215 17.25 5.37 9.51
CA SER A 215 17.20 4.18 8.64
C SER A 215 15.82 3.56 8.50
N VAL A 216 14.83 4.05 9.24
CA VAL A 216 13.45 3.58 9.16
C VAL A 216 12.77 4.16 7.93
N GLY A 217 12.02 3.32 7.21
CA GLY A 217 11.42 3.68 5.94
C GLY A 217 12.41 3.63 4.76
N MET A 218 13.52 2.88 4.88
CA MET A 218 14.53 2.72 3.84
C MET A 218 14.93 1.25 3.67
N ARG A 219 15.52 0.91 2.52
CA ARG A 219 16.05 -0.42 2.20
C ARG A 219 17.57 -0.47 2.37
N ILE A 220 18.04 -0.52 3.62
CA ILE A 220 19.48 -0.43 3.94
C ILE A 220 19.97 -1.43 4.99
N SER A 221 19.10 -2.33 5.50
CA SER A 221 19.54 -3.31 6.51
C SER A 221 20.14 -4.56 5.84
N HIS A 222 20.72 -5.46 6.66
CA HIS A 222 21.18 -6.78 6.24
C HIS A 222 20.08 -7.85 6.35
N GLY A 223 18.79 -7.44 6.24
CA GLY A 223 17.64 -8.32 6.20
C GLY A 223 16.67 -8.20 7.38
N CYS A 224 17.11 -7.72 8.54
CA CYS A 224 16.23 -7.52 9.70
C CYS A 224 15.31 -6.30 9.49
N LEU A 225 14.18 -6.30 10.21
CA LEU A 225 13.16 -5.27 10.17
C LEU A 225 13.41 -4.24 11.27
N ARG A 226 13.77 -3.01 10.88
CA ARG A 226 14.06 -1.90 11.80
C ARG A 226 12.81 -1.06 12.05
N MET A 227 12.58 -0.67 13.31
CA MET A 227 11.50 0.22 13.73
C MET A 227 12.06 1.44 14.46
N TYR A 228 11.34 2.54 14.46
CA TYR A 228 11.63 3.63 15.38
C TYR A 228 11.63 3.13 16.83
N PRO A 229 12.55 3.63 17.70
CA PRO A 229 12.64 3.18 19.08
C PRO A 229 11.30 3.24 19.84
N GLU A 230 10.55 4.31 19.65
CA GLU A 230 9.24 4.53 20.25
C GLU A 230 8.18 3.53 19.74
N ASN A 231 8.28 3.13 18.49
CA ASN A 231 7.33 2.21 17.85
C ASN A 231 7.53 0.77 18.31
N ILE A 232 8.78 0.31 18.31
CA ILE A 232 9.06 -1.05 18.79
C ILE A 232 8.79 -1.19 20.28
N GLU A 233 9.00 -0.16 21.09
CA GLU A 233 8.65 -0.17 22.53
C GLU A 233 7.15 -0.40 22.71
N GLN A 234 6.33 0.31 21.96
CA GLN A 234 4.88 0.14 21.99
C GLN A 234 4.45 -1.25 21.49
N LEU A 235 4.98 -1.71 20.35
CA LEU A 235 4.68 -3.01 19.77
C LEU A 235 5.12 -4.13 20.71
N PHE A 236 6.31 -4.04 21.29
CA PHE A 236 6.85 -5.00 22.23
C PHE A 236 5.96 -5.21 23.44
N GLY A 237 5.38 -4.15 23.99
CA GLY A 237 4.43 -4.24 25.10
C GLY A 237 3.13 -4.99 24.78
N LYS A 238 2.74 -5.05 23.49
CA LYS A 238 1.46 -5.61 23.05
C LYS A 238 1.55 -7.01 22.43
N VAL A 239 2.68 -7.31 21.81
CA VAL A 239 2.91 -8.59 21.11
C VAL A 239 3.32 -9.68 22.12
N ALA A 240 2.66 -10.82 22.05
CA ALA A 240 3.03 -12.02 22.83
C ALA A 240 3.93 -12.95 22.01
N VAL A 241 4.74 -13.78 22.70
CA VAL A 241 5.37 -14.96 22.07
C VAL A 241 4.27 -15.87 21.51
N GLY A 242 4.46 -16.37 20.30
CA GLY A 242 3.45 -17.12 19.57
C GLY A 242 2.57 -16.27 18.63
N THR A 243 2.65 -14.93 18.69
CA THR A 243 1.91 -14.07 17.75
C THR A 243 2.29 -14.43 16.31
N PRO A 244 1.30 -14.75 15.44
CA PRO A 244 1.58 -15.05 14.03
C PRO A 244 2.10 -13.83 13.29
N VAL A 245 3.00 -14.06 12.35
CA VAL A 245 3.61 -13.04 11.49
C VAL A 245 3.52 -13.50 10.05
N ARG A 246 2.93 -12.69 9.19
CA ARG A 246 2.93 -12.86 7.73
C ARG A 246 3.83 -11.80 7.12
N ILE A 247 4.76 -12.22 6.29
CA ILE A 247 5.62 -11.34 5.49
C ILE A 247 5.13 -11.51 4.05
N ILE A 248 4.71 -10.42 3.43
CA ILE A 248 4.07 -10.40 2.12
C ILE A 248 4.75 -9.41 1.18
N ASP A 249 4.53 -9.60 -0.11
CA ASP A 249 4.99 -8.73 -1.19
C ASP A 249 3.76 -8.28 -2.00
N GLU A 250 3.05 -7.28 -1.48
CA GLU A 250 1.86 -6.69 -2.11
C GLU A 250 2.15 -5.22 -2.50
N PRO A 251 2.80 -4.96 -3.65
CA PRO A 251 3.05 -3.59 -4.11
C PRO A 251 1.76 -2.86 -4.50
N TYR A 252 0.69 -3.59 -4.79
CA TYR A 252 -0.62 -3.05 -5.14
C TYR A 252 -1.68 -3.59 -4.19
N LYS A 253 -2.39 -2.68 -3.54
CA LYS A 253 -3.53 -3.02 -2.67
C LYS A 253 -4.79 -2.36 -3.21
N ALA A 254 -5.87 -3.12 -3.32
CA ALA A 254 -7.18 -2.59 -3.69
C ALA A 254 -8.20 -2.86 -2.59
N GLY A 255 -9.15 -1.95 -2.42
CA GLY A 255 -10.15 -2.11 -1.37
C GLY A 255 -11.25 -1.06 -1.40
N TRP A 256 -12.36 -1.38 -0.78
CA TRP A 256 -13.54 -0.52 -0.73
C TRP A 256 -13.55 0.39 0.49
N GLN A 257 -14.10 1.60 0.28
CA GLN A 257 -14.57 2.48 1.35
C GLN A 257 -15.97 2.99 0.95
N GLY A 258 -16.99 2.50 1.63
CA GLY A 258 -18.36 2.68 1.14
C GLY A 258 -18.51 2.10 -0.27
N ASP A 259 -18.99 2.91 -1.19
CA ASP A 259 -19.22 2.54 -2.60
C ASP A 259 -18.05 2.93 -3.52
N VAL A 260 -16.92 3.35 -2.96
CA VAL A 260 -15.76 3.76 -3.72
C VAL A 260 -14.66 2.71 -3.61
N LEU A 261 -14.14 2.27 -4.75
CA LEU A 261 -13.00 1.39 -4.85
C LEU A 261 -11.72 2.22 -4.97
N TYR A 262 -10.80 1.96 -4.07
CA TYR A 262 -9.47 2.58 -4.03
C TYR A 262 -8.39 1.60 -4.49
N LEU A 263 -7.34 2.15 -5.06
CA LEU A 263 -6.07 1.47 -5.33
C LEU A 263 -4.95 2.26 -4.65
N GLU A 264 -4.08 1.55 -3.95
CA GLU A 264 -2.82 2.04 -3.40
C GLU A 264 -1.67 1.30 -4.09
N ALA A 265 -0.64 2.02 -4.50
CA ALA A 265 0.47 1.46 -5.26
C ALA A 265 1.80 1.95 -4.70
N HIS A 266 2.70 1.01 -4.48
CA HIS A 266 4.09 1.23 -4.09
C HIS A 266 5.02 0.70 -5.17
N PRO A 267 6.27 1.20 -5.28
CA PRO A 267 7.26 0.63 -6.17
C PRO A 267 7.49 -0.86 -5.85
N PRO A 268 7.37 -1.79 -6.82
CA PRO A 268 7.73 -3.19 -6.60
C PRO A 268 9.19 -3.33 -6.17
N LEU A 269 9.47 -4.32 -5.34
CA LEU A 269 10.84 -4.64 -4.95
C LEU A 269 11.68 -5.06 -6.17
N ALA A 270 12.95 -4.66 -6.22
CA ALA A 270 13.83 -4.97 -7.34
C ALA A 270 14.00 -6.49 -7.52
N GLU A 271 13.99 -7.25 -6.43
CA GLU A 271 14.10 -8.72 -6.44
C GLU A 271 12.85 -9.41 -7.03
N ALA A 272 11.68 -8.80 -6.85
CA ALA A 272 10.44 -9.27 -7.48
C ALA A 272 10.40 -8.95 -8.98
N ALA A 273 11.32 -8.12 -9.45
CA ALA A 273 11.41 -7.67 -10.83
C ALA A 273 12.00 -8.70 -11.82
N HIS A 274 11.84 -10.00 -11.57
CA HIS A 274 11.90 -10.99 -12.66
C HIS A 274 10.79 -10.74 -13.71
N SER A 275 9.78 -9.92 -13.34
CA SER A 275 8.87 -9.29 -14.29
C SER A 275 9.39 -7.92 -14.70
N PRO A 276 9.33 -7.55 -15.99
CA PRO A 276 9.63 -6.18 -16.43
C PRO A 276 8.86 -5.19 -15.56
N THR A 277 9.48 -4.07 -15.21
CA THR A 277 8.84 -2.97 -14.44
C THR A 277 7.54 -2.44 -15.08
N SER A 278 7.27 -2.84 -16.33
CA SER A 278 6.04 -2.59 -17.08
C SER A 278 4.93 -3.62 -16.86
N ASN A 279 5.16 -4.71 -16.09
CA ASN A 279 4.14 -5.71 -15.84
C ASN A 279 3.15 -5.22 -14.77
N LEU A 280 1.91 -4.95 -15.17
CA LEU A 280 0.82 -4.50 -14.30
C LEU A 280 -0.10 -5.66 -13.86
N THR A 281 0.26 -6.92 -14.12
CA THR A 281 -0.57 -8.07 -13.73
C THR A 281 -0.85 -8.12 -12.23
N PRO A 282 0.12 -7.90 -11.32
CA PRO A 282 -0.17 -7.87 -9.88
C PRO A 282 -1.20 -6.81 -9.50
N MET A 283 -1.19 -5.63 -10.15
CA MET A 283 -2.21 -4.60 -9.95
C MET A 283 -3.60 -5.08 -10.41
N VAL A 284 -3.66 -5.76 -11.56
CA VAL A 284 -4.92 -6.31 -12.07
C VAL A 284 -5.45 -7.38 -11.12
N VAL A 285 -4.58 -8.26 -10.59
CA VAL A 285 -4.94 -9.27 -9.58
C VAL A 285 -5.51 -8.60 -8.34
N ALA A 286 -4.84 -7.57 -7.79
CA ALA A 286 -5.31 -6.83 -6.63
C ALA A 286 -6.70 -6.22 -6.83
N VAL A 287 -6.92 -5.55 -7.98
CA VAL A 287 -8.21 -4.91 -8.31
C VAL A 287 -9.30 -5.95 -8.52
N THR A 288 -9.05 -6.99 -9.33
CA THR A 288 -10.07 -8.01 -9.64
C THR A 288 -10.40 -8.91 -8.45
N GLY A 289 -9.44 -9.08 -7.51
CA GLY A 289 -9.64 -9.86 -6.29
C GLY A 289 -10.68 -9.27 -5.33
N VAL A 290 -10.96 -7.97 -5.41
CA VAL A 290 -11.94 -7.29 -4.55
C VAL A 290 -13.20 -6.85 -5.30
N MET A 291 -13.21 -6.99 -6.63
CA MET A 291 -14.35 -6.61 -7.46
C MET A 291 -15.25 -7.79 -7.77
N ASN A 292 -16.56 -7.55 -7.66
CA ASN A 292 -17.61 -8.45 -8.12
C ASN A 292 -18.24 -8.00 -9.46
N ARG A 293 -17.75 -6.90 -10.05
CA ARG A 293 -18.22 -6.29 -11.31
C ARG A 293 -17.04 -5.94 -12.20
N ARG A 294 -17.28 -5.65 -13.48
CA ARG A 294 -16.25 -5.15 -14.38
C ARG A 294 -15.92 -3.68 -14.09
N LEU A 295 -14.65 -3.37 -13.99
CA LEU A 295 -14.17 -2.00 -14.05
C LEU A 295 -14.26 -1.51 -15.51
N ASP A 296 -14.76 -0.30 -15.71
CA ASP A 296 -14.79 0.32 -17.02
C ASP A 296 -13.38 0.75 -17.49
N ASP A 297 -13.31 1.20 -18.72
CA ASP A 297 -12.04 1.63 -19.31
C ASP A 297 -11.38 2.81 -18.59
N GLN A 298 -12.19 3.72 -18.04
CA GLN A 298 -11.66 4.87 -17.28
C GLN A 298 -11.05 4.43 -15.96
N GLY A 299 -11.70 3.50 -15.28
CA GLY A 299 -11.18 2.90 -14.06
C GLY A 299 -9.86 2.15 -14.28
N TRP A 300 -9.74 1.36 -15.36
CA TRP A 300 -8.49 0.70 -15.71
C TRP A 300 -7.36 1.68 -16.08
N GLN A 301 -7.68 2.78 -16.77
CA GLN A 301 -6.69 3.84 -17.04
C GLN A 301 -6.25 4.54 -15.74
N ALA A 302 -7.19 4.81 -14.83
CA ALA A 302 -6.86 5.36 -13.51
C ALA A 302 -5.96 4.41 -12.72
N ALA A 303 -6.30 3.12 -12.66
CA ALA A 303 -5.50 2.11 -11.99
C ALA A 303 -4.08 2.00 -12.56
N ALA A 304 -3.94 2.01 -13.88
CA ALA A 304 -2.63 1.98 -14.54
C ALA A 304 -1.78 3.22 -14.23
N ARG A 305 -2.38 4.42 -14.18
CA ARG A 305 -1.68 5.65 -13.78
C ARG A 305 -1.19 5.58 -12.33
N ILE A 306 -2.05 5.16 -11.40
CA ILE A 306 -1.72 5.02 -9.98
C ILE A 306 -0.57 4.02 -9.80
N ALA A 307 -0.67 2.85 -10.44
CA ALA A 307 0.37 1.83 -10.42
C ALA A 307 1.70 2.33 -10.99
N THR A 308 1.66 3.26 -11.96
CA THR A 308 2.84 3.88 -12.56
C THR A 308 3.47 4.92 -11.64
N GLN A 309 2.65 5.68 -10.92
CA GLN A 309 3.11 6.72 -10.01
C GLN A 309 3.76 6.12 -8.75
N GLY A 310 3.22 5.01 -8.24
CA GLY A 310 3.76 4.35 -7.04
C GLY A 310 3.80 5.24 -5.80
N ALA A 311 2.87 6.21 -5.69
CA ALA A 311 2.92 7.27 -4.67
C ALA A 311 2.55 6.80 -3.25
N GLY A 312 2.15 5.53 -3.06
CA GLY A 312 1.73 5.01 -1.76
C GLY A 312 0.44 5.64 -1.21
N ILE A 313 -0.31 6.37 -2.03
CA ILE A 313 -1.53 7.08 -1.61
C ILE A 313 -2.76 6.34 -2.15
N PRO A 314 -3.67 5.84 -1.29
CA PRO A 314 -4.94 5.28 -1.72
C PRO A 314 -5.71 6.27 -2.58
N THR A 315 -5.96 5.91 -3.84
CA THR A 315 -6.60 6.81 -4.81
C THR A 315 -7.84 6.12 -5.40
N PRO A 316 -8.99 6.82 -5.51
CA PRO A 316 -10.21 6.23 -6.06
C PRO A 316 -10.04 5.90 -7.54
N ILE A 317 -10.47 4.69 -7.93
CA ILE A 317 -10.49 4.21 -9.32
C ILE A 317 -11.89 3.94 -9.84
N PHE A 318 -12.87 3.82 -8.93
CA PHE A 318 -14.27 3.55 -9.27
C PHE A 318 -15.17 4.06 -8.15
N ALA A 319 -16.32 4.64 -8.50
CA ALA A 319 -17.40 4.93 -7.58
C ALA A 319 -18.68 4.22 -8.05
N GLN A 320 -19.29 3.42 -7.16
CA GLN A 320 -20.55 2.78 -7.46
C GLN A 320 -21.66 3.86 -7.44
N ALA A 321 -22.38 4.03 -8.56
CA ALA A 321 -23.58 4.85 -8.55
C ALA A 321 -24.59 4.26 -7.54
N PRO A 322 -25.31 5.10 -6.76
CA PRO A 322 -26.36 4.60 -5.89
C PRO A 322 -27.33 3.75 -6.72
N ASP A 323 -27.70 2.56 -6.22
CA ASP A 323 -28.63 1.65 -6.86
C ASP A 323 -30.00 2.33 -7.07
N THR A 324 -30.14 3.04 -8.17
CA THR A 324 -31.44 3.33 -8.74
C THR A 324 -31.87 2.05 -9.44
N ALA A 325 -32.54 1.21 -8.66
CA ALA A 325 -33.06 -0.07 -9.11
C ALA A 325 -33.94 0.05 -10.33
N GLN A 326 -33.84 -0.98 -11.17
CA GLN A 326 -34.79 -1.47 -12.16
C GLN A 326 -34.50 -1.15 -13.63
N GLY A 327 -34.22 -2.24 -14.35
CA GLY A 327 -34.47 -2.35 -15.75
C GLY A 327 -33.33 -2.77 -16.66
N ALA A 328 -32.84 -4.00 -16.57
CA ALA A 328 -32.13 -4.65 -17.69
C ALA A 328 -32.09 -6.18 -17.51
N GLY A 329 -33.23 -6.79 -17.60
CA GLY A 329 -33.39 -8.26 -17.47
C GLY A 329 -33.58 -9.01 -18.76
N SER A 330 -33.11 -8.54 -19.93
CA SER A 330 -33.37 -9.25 -21.19
C SER A 330 -32.20 -9.45 -22.16
N ASP A 331 -31.07 -8.75 -22.01
CA ASP A 331 -29.98 -8.89 -23.00
C ASP A 331 -28.79 -9.75 -22.54
N HIS A 332 -28.80 -10.26 -21.32
CA HIS A 332 -27.64 -10.97 -20.75
C HIS A 332 -27.37 -12.32 -21.46
N ARG A 333 -28.39 -13.00 -21.97
CA ARG A 333 -28.25 -14.32 -22.62
C ARG A 333 -27.66 -14.23 -24.03
N ALA A 334 -27.93 -13.15 -24.75
CA ALA A 334 -27.36 -12.89 -26.08
C ALA A 334 -25.90 -12.46 -26.02
N LEU A 335 -25.50 -11.73 -24.98
CA LEU A 335 -24.12 -11.30 -24.77
C LEU A 335 -23.17 -12.46 -24.38
N LEU A 336 -23.67 -13.46 -23.63
CA LEU A 336 -22.90 -14.64 -23.24
C LEU A 336 -22.48 -15.53 -24.43
N ALA A 337 -23.26 -15.56 -25.49
CA ALA A 337 -22.97 -16.35 -26.68
C ALA A 337 -21.82 -15.81 -27.54
N THR A 338 -21.40 -14.56 -27.32
CA THR A 338 -20.30 -13.91 -28.06
C THR A 338 -19.03 -13.74 -27.24
N GLN A 339 -19.01 -14.24 -26.01
CA GLN A 339 -17.84 -14.12 -25.11
C GLN A 339 -17.03 -15.42 -25.07
N ALA A 340 -15.71 -15.27 -24.90
CA ALA A 340 -14.79 -16.37 -24.68
C ALA A 340 -14.01 -16.14 -23.39
N TRP A 341 -13.65 -17.23 -22.71
CA TRP A 341 -12.71 -17.19 -21.59
C TRP A 341 -11.28 -17.10 -22.10
N MET A 342 -10.48 -16.28 -21.46
CA MET A 342 -9.05 -16.10 -21.74
C MET A 342 -8.28 -16.12 -20.43
N VAL A 343 -7.01 -16.55 -20.50
CA VAL A 343 -6.05 -16.40 -19.42
C VAL A 343 -5.20 -15.17 -19.73
N GLN A 344 -5.33 -14.12 -18.94
CA GLN A 344 -4.51 -12.92 -19.05
C GLN A 344 -3.19 -13.15 -18.29
N VAL A 345 -2.09 -13.21 -19.02
CA VAL A 345 -0.76 -13.48 -18.49
C VAL A 345 0.11 -12.24 -18.33
N GLY A 346 -0.40 -11.07 -18.73
CA GLY A 346 0.30 -9.82 -18.52
C GLY A 346 -0.45 -8.61 -19.06
N VAL A 347 -0.17 -7.45 -18.43
CA VAL A 347 -0.61 -6.13 -18.87
C VAL A 347 0.63 -5.24 -18.91
N PHE A 348 0.95 -4.68 -20.08
CA PHE A 348 2.20 -3.96 -20.33
C PHE A 348 1.91 -2.55 -20.79
N ARG A 349 2.70 -1.57 -20.34
CA ARG A 349 2.60 -0.18 -20.79
C ARG A 349 3.06 -0.02 -22.22
N ASP A 350 4.04 -0.83 -22.63
CA ASP A 350 4.68 -0.76 -23.92
C ASP A 350 4.55 -2.06 -24.71
N PHE A 351 4.66 -1.93 -26.02
CA PHE A 351 4.60 -3.06 -26.95
C PHE A 351 5.74 -4.07 -26.74
N SER A 352 6.92 -3.58 -26.37
CA SER A 352 8.11 -4.42 -26.22
C SER A 352 8.00 -5.42 -25.09
N GLY A 353 7.38 -5.01 -23.96
CA GLY A 353 7.05 -5.87 -22.84
C GLY A 353 6.04 -6.96 -23.22
N ALA A 354 4.97 -6.55 -23.92
CA ALA A 354 3.95 -7.48 -24.40
C ALA A 354 4.52 -8.49 -25.40
N GLU A 355 5.39 -8.07 -26.31
CA GLU A 355 6.02 -8.96 -27.29
C GLU A 355 7.00 -9.96 -26.65
N ARG A 356 7.71 -9.56 -25.59
CA ARG A 356 8.52 -10.51 -24.80
C ARG A 356 7.64 -11.60 -24.18
N MET A 357 6.51 -11.20 -23.56
CA MET A 357 5.57 -12.15 -22.96
C MET A 357 4.94 -13.07 -24.00
N ARG A 358 4.53 -12.54 -25.16
CA ARG A 358 4.02 -13.35 -26.29
C ARG A 358 5.03 -14.43 -26.71
N ARG A 359 6.33 -14.09 -26.80
CA ARG A 359 7.38 -15.06 -27.15
C ARG A 359 7.52 -16.18 -26.09
N ILE A 360 7.36 -15.85 -24.80
CA ILE A 360 7.36 -16.84 -23.72
C ILE A 360 6.19 -17.81 -23.90
N MET A 361 4.97 -17.31 -24.04
CA MET A 361 3.77 -18.13 -24.22
C MET A 361 3.81 -18.98 -25.48
N ARG A 362 4.34 -18.47 -26.59
CA ARG A 362 4.53 -19.25 -27.83
C ARG A 362 5.53 -20.41 -27.68
N ARG A 363 6.53 -20.29 -26.81
CA ARG A 363 7.46 -21.39 -26.50
C ARG A 363 6.80 -22.54 -25.74
N LEU A 364 5.69 -22.24 -25.05
CA LEU A 364 4.84 -23.22 -24.36
C LEU A 364 3.75 -23.80 -25.28
N ASP A 365 3.80 -23.50 -26.57
CA ASP A 365 2.82 -23.90 -27.59
C ASP A 365 1.39 -23.46 -27.28
N LEU A 366 1.24 -22.29 -26.64
CA LEU A 366 -0.05 -21.74 -26.24
C LEU A 366 -0.57 -20.74 -27.28
N PRO A 367 -1.88 -20.77 -27.61
CA PRO A 367 -2.50 -19.77 -28.47
C PRO A 367 -2.53 -18.42 -27.75
N VAL A 368 -1.71 -17.47 -28.21
CA VAL A 368 -1.54 -16.18 -27.54
C VAL A 368 -1.87 -15.01 -28.47
N ILE A 369 -2.66 -14.09 -27.96
CA ILE A 369 -2.94 -12.81 -28.62
C ILE A 369 -2.47 -11.65 -27.75
N ALA A 370 -2.07 -10.54 -28.38
CA ALA A 370 -1.84 -9.27 -27.68
C ALA A 370 -2.93 -8.30 -28.15
N SER A 371 -3.63 -7.71 -27.23
CA SER A 371 -4.79 -6.84 -27.51
C SER A 371 -4.65 -5.51 -26.77
N THR A 372 -4.94 -4.41 -27.46
CA THR A 372 -5.22 -3.12 -26.81
C THR A 372 -6.70 -2.78 -27.00
N ALA A 373 -7.21 -1.99 -26.08
CA ALA A 373 -8.54 -1.43 -26.22
C ALA A 373 -8.51 0.03 -26.76
N GLY A 374 -7.49 0.42 -27.55
CA GLY A 374 -7.32 1.77 -28.19
C GLY A 374 -5.87 2.30 -28.11
N GLU A 375 -5.57 3.40 -28.82
CA GLU A 375 -4.21 3.90 -29.06
C GLU A 375 -3.40 4.35 -27.80
N SER A 376 -4.05 4.57 -26.67
CA SER A 376 -3.40 5.03 -25.43
C SER A 376 -3.56 4.05 -24.27
N ARG A 377 -3.84 2.78 -24.50
CA ARG A 377 -4.16 1.78 -23.47
C ARG A 377 -3.05 0.75 -23.31
N PRO A 378 -2.86 0.22 -22.07
CA PRO A 378 -1.89 -0.83 -21.84
C PRO A 378 -2.21 -2.07 -22.69
N CYS A 379 -1.15 -2.71 -23.17
CA CYS A 379 -1.20 -3.89 -24.00
C CYS A 379 -1.43 -5.13 -23.13
N ARG A 380 -2.49 -5.89 -23.40
CA ARG A 380 -2.78 -7.15 -22.69
C ARG A 380 -2.26 -8.33 -23.48
N VAL A 381 -1.63 -9.28 -22.82
CA VAL A 381 -1.28 -10.58 -23.39
C VAL A 381 -2.23 -11.62 -22.85
N LEU A 382 -2.96 -12.26 -23.76
CA LEU A 382 -4.05 -13.19 -23.46
C LEU A 382 -3.76 -14.53 -24.12
N VAL A 383 -3.99 -15.63 -23.39
CA VAL A 383 -3.95 -17.01 -23.88
C VAL A 383 -5.37 -17.53 -24.03
N GLY A 384 -5.70 -18.14 -25.13
CA GLY A 384 -7.02 -18.65 -25.51
C GLY A 384 -7.40 -18.24 -26.94
N PRO A 385 -8.69 -18.37 -27.34
CA PRO A 385 -9.90 -18.45 -26.50
C PRO A 385 -10.23 -19.86 -25.97
N PHE A 386 -10.91 -19.91 -24.83
CA PHE A 386 -11.43 -21.14 -24.24
C PHE A 386 -12.96 -21.08 -24.16
N ASP A 387 -13.60 -22.22 -24.37
CA ASP A 387 -15.06 -22.32 -24.37
C ASP A 387 -15.66 -22.38 -22.95
N SER A 388 -14.86 -22.70 -21.93
CA SER A 388 -15.30 -22.74 -20.54
C SER A 388 -14.29 -22.07 -19.60
N ARG A 389 -14.78 -21.66 -18.41
CA ARG A 389 -13.96 -21.12 -17.33
C ARG A 389 -12.99 -22.16 -16.81
N GLU A 390 -13.42 -23.43 -16.75
CA GLU A 390 -12.65 -24.55 -16.25
C GLU A 390 -11.45 -24.82 -17.16
N ALA A 391 -11.64 -24.82 -18.49
CA ALA A 391 -10.57 -25.00 -19.46
C ALA A 391 -9.53 -23.86 -19.36
N ALA A 392 -9.98 -22.61 -19.18
CA ALA A 392 -9.09 -21.49 -18.96
C ALA A 392 -8.33 -21.61 -17.63
N ALA A 393 -8.99 -22.06 -16.55
CA ALA A 393 -8.36 -22.25 -15.24
C ALA A 393 -7.23 -23.30 -15.28
N ILE A 394 -7.50 -24.47 -15.86
CA ILE A 394 -6.51 -25.55 -16.03
C ILE A 394 -5.27 -25.03 -16.79
N THR A 395 -5.48 -24.23 -17.84
CA THR A 395 -4.38 -23.63 -18.59
C THR A 395 -3.64 -22.57 -17.77
N GLY A 396 -4.35 -21.77 -16.97
CA GLY A 396 -3.77 -20.80 -16.07
C GLY A 396 -2.87 -21.44 -15.01
N ASP A 397 -3.34 -22.51 -14.37
CA ASP A 397 -2.59 -23.29 -13.39
C ASP A 397 -1.31 -23.87 -14.02
N LYS A 398 -1.42 -24.45 -15.23
CA LYS A 398 -0.26 -24.96 -15.96
C LYS A 398 0.75 -23.85 -16.31
N ILE A 399 0.29 -22.69 -16.74
CA ILE A 399 1.18 -21.54 -17.00
C ILE A 399 1.93 -21.16 -15.72
N TYR A 400 1.23 -21.14 -14.59
CA TYR A 400 1.84 -20.84 -13.30
C TYR A 400 2.87 -21.89 -12.90
N GLU A 401 2.55 -23.19 -13.04
CA GLU A 401 3.48 -24.29 -12.76
C GLU A 401 4.74 -24.24 -13.63
N ASP A 402 4.60 -23.97 -14.94
CA ASP A 402 5.69 -23.98 -15.90
C ASP A 402 6.57 -22.72 -15.85
N THR A 403 6.04 -21.58 -15.37
CA THR A 403 6.70 -20.27 -15.49
C THR A 403 6.78 -19.46 -14.20
N GLY A 404 6.00 -19.79 -13.17
CA GLY A 404 5.82 -18.98 -11.98
C GLY A 404 5.04 -17.66 -12.21
N LEU A 405 4.45 -17.47 -13.40
CA LEU A 405 3.74 -16.24 -13.76
C LEU A 405 2.30 -16.27 -13.24
N GLU A 406 1.96 -15.29 -12.43
CA GLU A 406 0.57 -15.03 -12.04
C GLU A 406 -0.28 -14.71 -13.27
N ASN A 407 -1.51 -15.17 -13.27
CA ASN A 407 -2.45 -14.95 -14.36
C ASN A 407 -3.88 -14.78 -13.85
N VAL A 408 -4.75 -14.22 -14.69
CA VAL A 408 -6.14 -13.91 -14.36
C VAL A 408 -7.06 -14.41 -15.44
N LEU A 409 -8.16 -15.06 -15.04
CA LEU A 409 -9.21 -15.44 -15.98
C LEU A 409 -10.08 -14.24 -16.33
N VAL A 410 -10.20 -13.94 -17.61
CA VAL A 410 -11.02 -12.84 -18.12
C VAL A 410 -11.97 -13.31 -19.20
N GLN A 411 -13.15 -12.68 -19.26
CA GLN A 411 -14.06 -12.87 -20.42
C GLN A 411 -13.91 -11.69 -21.37
N ILE A 412 -13.73 -11.99 -22.65
CA ILE A 412 -13.71 -10.97 -23.71
C ILE A 412 -14.69 -11.31 -24.84
N SER A 413 -15.15 -10.30 -25.56
CA SER A 413 -15.91 -10.54 -26.78
C SER A 413 -15.02 -11.22 -27.83
N ARG A 414 -15.50 -12.26 -28.49
CA ARG A 414 -14.78 -12.97 -29.56
C ARG A 414 -14.36 -12.05 -30.72
N ASN A 415 -15.01 -10.89 -30.84
CA ASN A 415 -14.75 -9.91 -31.90
C ASN A 415 -13.86 -8.71 -31.46
N SER A 416 -13.37 -8.69 -30.23
CA SER A 416 -12.56 -7.57 -29.71
C SER A 416 -11.07 -7.72 -29.97
N GLY A 417 -10.69 -8.07 -31.20
CA GLY A 417 -9.28 -8.15 -31.59
C GLY A 417 -8.76 -6.83 -32.15
N VAL A 418 -8.18 -5.97 -31.30
CA VAL A 418 -7.29 -4.92 -31.77
C VAL A 418 -5.86 -5.31 -31.38
N ASP A 419 -5.05 -5.64 -32.38
CA ASP A 419 -3.62 -5.96 -32.15
C ASP A 419 -2.89 -4.77 -31.53
N CYS A 420 -2.06 -5.05 -30.51
CA CYS A 420 -1.07 -4.09 -30.09
C CYS A 420 -0.06 -3.89 -31.25
N ARG A 421 -0.05 -2.73 -31.84
CA ARG A 421 0.99 -2.34 -32.83
C ARG A 421 1.90 -1.30 -32.19
N ALA A 422 3.19 -1.36 -32.55
CA ALA A 422 4.09 -0.23 -32.30
C ALA A 422 3.52 0.99 -33.07
N SER A 423 3.29 2.09 -32.37
CA SER A 423 3.17 3.38 -33.03
C SER A 423 4.57 3.71 -33.54
N ASP A 424 4.70 3.79 -34.85
CA ASP A 424 5.90 4.29 -35.56
C ASP A 424 6.26 5.70 -35.10
#